data_cd617b9ee39067bf8d6f2710e96f90f2
#
_entry.id   cd617b9ee39067bf8d6f2710e96f90f2
#
_cell.length_a   1.000
_cell.length_b   1.000
_cell.length_c   1.000
_cell.angle_alpha   90.00
_cell.angle_beta   90.00
_cell.angle_gamma   90.00
#
_symmetry.space_group_name_H-M   'P 1'
#
loop_
_entity.id
_entity.type
_entity.pdbx_description
1 polymer ?
#
loop_
_entity_poly.entity_id
_entity_poly.type
_entity_poly.pdbx_seq_one_letter_code
_entity_poly.pdbx_strand_id
1 'polypeptide(L)'
;PLNIKFLIEGEEEIGSTNLSIFLKNNTELLKCDSVLISDTALFAPGVPTITYGLRGLCYMEVEVTGPSRDLHSGTFGGGVPNPINVLTKMISQLVDKDGKIKIAGFYDDVLKLTKKERENFKALKFSEKEWGKAIGLKHLTGEKGYTTLERIWARPTLDCNGIWGGFTGQGAKTVIPSKASAKISMRLVPH
;
A
#
# COMPACT_ATOMS: atom_id res chain seq x y z
N PRO A 1 24.22 32.51 -8.94
CA PRO A 1 23.08 32.59 -9.86
C PRO A 1 22.69 31.19 -10.32
N LEU A 2 21.40 30.89 -10.34
CA LEU A 2 20.82 29.63 -10.79
C LEU A 2 19.80 29.91 -11.89
N ASN A 3 19.77 29.04 -12.90
CA ASN A 3 18.69 29.03 -13.87
C ASN A 3 17.62 28.07 -13.36
N ILE A 4 16.42 28.58 -13.09
CA ILE A 4 15.32 27.79 -12.55
C ILE A 4 14.21 27.70 -13.59
N LYS A 5 13.74 26.48 -13.82
CA LYS A 5 12.55 26.17 -14.63
C LYS A 5 11.46 25.64 -13.72
N PHE A 6 10.26 26.13 -13.90
CA PHE A 6 9.10 25.63 -13.16
C PHE A 6 8.22 24.82 -14.12
N LEU A 7 7.91 23.59 -13.75
CA LEU A 7 6.90 22.78 -14.38
C LEU A 7 5.75 22.60 -13.38
N ILE A 8 4.58 23.13 -13.73
CA ILE A 8 3.39 23.05 -12.88
C ILE A 8 2.41 22.08 -13.54
N GLU A 9 2.01 21.08 -12.80
CA GLU A 9 1.08 20.04 -13.23
C GLU A 9 -0.24 20.14 -12.45
N GLY A 10 -1.37 19.86 -13.12
CA GLY A 10 -2.70 19.85 -12.52
C GLY A 10 -3.43 18.52 -12.65
N GLU A 11 -2.78 17.45 -13.12
CA GLU A 11 -3.40 16.14 -13.37
C GLU A 11 -2.84 15.03 -12.47
N GLU A 12 -2.00 15.34 -11.47
CA GLU A 12 -1.32 14.33 -10.65
C GLU A 12 -2.34 13.38 -9.99
N GLU A 13 -3.38 13.92 -9.36
CA GLU A 13 -4.41 13.18 -8.62
C GLU A 13 -5.32 12.30 -9.51
N ILE A 14 -5.26 12.47 -10.82
CA ILE A 14 -5.97 11.63 -11.79
C ILE A 14 -5.03 10.78 -12.65
N GLY A 15 -3.74 10.68 -12.28
CA GLY A 15 -2.76 9.81 -12.91
C GLY A 15 -1.92 10.44 -14.01
N SER A 16 -1.83 11.77 -14.10
CA SER A 16 -0.88 12.50 -14.98
C SER A 16 -0.91 12.07 -16.44
N THR A 17 -2.09 11.86 -17.01
CA THR A 17 -2.27 11.24 -18.34
C THR A 17 -1.48 11.97 -19.44
N ASN A 18 -1.39 13.29 -19.38
CA ASN A 18 -0.74 14.10 -20.41
C ASN A 18 0.73 14.45 -20.09
N LEU A 19 1.19 14.26 -18.85
CA LEU A 19 2.54 14.65 -18.43
C LEU A 19 3.62 13.95 -19.26
N SER A 20 3.51 12.65 -19.48
CA SER A 20 4.50 11.87 -20.25
C SER A 20 4.63 12.38 -21.69
N ILE A 21 3.52 12.76 -22.30
CA ILE A 21 3.49 13.31 -23.67
C ILE A 21 4.15 14.69 -23.68
N PHE A 22 3.80 15.53 -22.72
CA PHE A 22 4.39 16.87 -22.58
C PHE A 22 5.92 16.80 -22.39
N LEU A 23 6.40 15.93 -21.49
CA LEU A 23 7.83 15.76 -21.25
C LEU A 23 8.58 15.33 -22.52
N LYS A 24 8.05 14.35 -23.25
CA LYS A 24 8.65 13.87 -24.51
C LYS A 24 8.75 14.97 -25.58
N ASN A 25 7.74 15.80 -25.69
CA ASN A 25 7.66 16.86 -26.70
C ASN A 25 8.48 18.09 -26.33
N ASN A 26 8.90 18.25 -25.08
CA ASN A 26 9.60 19.45 -24.59
C ASN A 26 10.95 19.11 -23.94
N THR A 27 11.60 18.01 -24.32
CA THR A 27 12.84 17.53 -23.71
C THR A 27 13.94 18.59 -23.69
N GLU A 28 14.17 19.32 -24.80
CA GLU A 28 15.20 20.36 -24.86
C GLU A 28 14.87 21.56 -23.97
N LEU A 29 13.61 21.97 -23.90
CA LEU A 29 13.16 23.02 -23.00
C LEU A 29 13.36 22.66 -21.52
N LEU A 30 13.13 21.39 -21.18
CA LEU A 30 13.16 20.88 -19.81
C LEU A 30 14.54 20.38 -19.37
N LYS A 31 15.54 20.39 -20.26
CA LYS A 31 16.91 19.97 -19.96
C LYS A 31 17.45 20.70 -18.73
N CYS A 32 17.96 19.97 -17.75
CA CYS A 32 18.45 20.49 -16.47
C CYS A 32 19.49 19.54 -15.85
N ASP A 33 20.24 20.06 -14.88
CA ASP A 33 21.22 19.26 -14.12
C ASP A 33 20.56 18.49 -12.96
N SER A 34 19.47 19.02 -12.41
CA SER A 34 18.75 18.44 -11.29
C SER A 34 17.26 18.75 -11.35
N VAL A 35 16.44 17.84 -10.85
CA VAL A 35 15.00 17.99 -10.71
C VAL A 35 14.62 17.98 -9.24
N LEU A 36 13.86 18.97 -8.81
CA LEU A 36 13.22 19.01 -7.50
C LEU A 36 11.72 18.81 -7.68
N ILE A 37 11.18 17.75 -7.09
CA ILE A 37 9.74 17.49 -7.03
C ILE A 37 9.26 18.00 -5.67
N SER A 38 8.36 19.00 -5.69
CA SER A 38 7.82 19.63 -4.48
C SER A 38 6.41 19.13 -4.19
N ASP A 39 6.30 17.85 -3.85
CA ASP A 39 5.06 17.15 -3.53
C ASP A 39 5.21 16.29 -2.27
N THR A 40 5.89 16.82 -1.27
CA THR A 40 6.10 16.15 0.01
C THR A 40 5.88 17.09 1.19
N ALA A 41 5.43 16.52 2.31
CA ALA A 41 5.28 17.28 3.54
C ALA A 41 6.59 17.32 4.35
N LEU A 42 6.74 18.34 5.20
CA LEU A 42 7.74 18.31 6.27
C LEU A 42 7.39 17.20 7.26
N PHE A 43 8.40 16.61 7.86
CA PHE A 43 8.21 15.55 8.87
C PHE A 43 7.39 16.05 10.08
N ALA A 44 7.68 17.25 10.56
CA ALA A 44 6.97 17.91 11.65
C ALA A 44 7.22 19.43 11.61
N PRO A 45 6.39 20.24 12.27
CA PRO A 45 6.64 21.67 12.39
C PRO A 45 8.04 21.97 12.91
N GLY A 46 8.78 22.82 12.20
CA GLY A 46 10.16 23.20 12.57
C GLY A 46 11.22 22.11 12.33
N VAL A 47 10.88 21.00 11.69
CA VAL A 47 11.82 19.93 11.29
C VAL A 47 11.97 19.92 9.77
N PRO A 48 12.96 20.65 9.21
CA PRO A 48 13.23 20.62 7.77
C PRO A 48 13.56 19.19 7.32
N THR A 49 13.01 18.79 6.18
CA THR A 49 13.12 17.42 5.69
C THR A 49 13.40 17.42 4.19
N ILE A 50 14.23 16.51 3.73
CA ILE A 50 14.40 16.20 2.32
C ILE A 50 13.97 14.75 2.12
N THR A 51 12.91 14.55 1.35
CA THR A 51 12.49 13.21 0.92
C THR A 51 13.36 12.81 -0.26
N TYR A 52 14.20 11.80 -0.09
CA TYR A 52 15.16 11.34 -1.12
C TYR A 52 14.72 10.07 -1.84
N GLY A 53 13.56 9.53 -1.49
CA GLY A 53 12.98 8.35 -2.12
C GLY A 53 11.55 8.12 -1.68
N LEU A 54 10.81 7.42 -2.52
CA LEU A 54 9.43 6.99 -2.28
C LEU A 54 9.35 5.47 -2.42
N ARG A 55 8.38 4.87 -1.75
CA ARG A 55 8.06 3.46 -1.95
C ARG A 55 7.28 3.29 -3.25
N GLY A 56 7.59 2.22 -4.00
CA GLY A 56 6.81 1.80 -5.14
C GLY A 56 5.41 1.34 -4.75
N LEU A 57 4.56 1.10 -5.74
CA LEU A 57 3.21 0.60 -5.57
C LEU A 57 2.94 -0.52 -6.59
N CYS A 58 2.44 -1.65 -6.09
CA CYS A 58 1.79 -2.68 -6.90
C CYS A 58 0.35 -2.80 -6.43
N TYR A 59 -0.60 -2.69 -7.35
CA TYR A 59 -2.03 -2.77 -7.06
C TYR A 59 -2.65 -3.92 -7.83
N MET A 60 -3.40 -4.78 -7.13
CA MET A 60 -3.98 -6.00 -7.70
C MET A 60 -5.45 -6.15 -7.30
N GLU A 61 -6.21 -6.79 -8.16
CA GLU A 61 -7.54 -7.29 -7.83
C GLU A 61 -7.54 -8.81 -7.94
N VAL A 62 -8.11 -9.47 -6.94
CA VAL A 62 -8.27 -10.93 -6.88
C VAL A 62 -9.74 -11.26 -6.90
N GLU A 63 -10.16 -12.08 -7.84
CA GLU A 63 -11.52 -12.64 -7.88
C GLU A 63 -11.46 -14.15 -7.67
N VAL A 64 -12.27 -14.64 -6.74
CA VAL A 64 -12.52 -16.07 -6.53
C VAL A 64 -13.89 -16.41 -7.12
N THR A 65 -13.90 -17.25 -8.12
CA THR A 65 -15.10 -17.79 -8.75
C THR A 65 -15.42 -19.16 -8.15
N GLY A 66 -16.65 -19.33 -7.71
CA GLY A 66 -17.20 -20.57 -7.13
C GLY A 66 -18.27 -21.20 -8.02
N PRO A 67 -19.49 -21.44 -7.51
CA PRO A 67 -20.56 -22.02 -8.27
C PRO A 67 -21.00 -21.11 -9.43
N SER A 68 -21.62 -21.68 -10.46
CA SER A 68 -22.06 -20.95 -11.67
C SER A 68 -23.12 -19.85 -11.41
N ARG A 69 -23.74 -19.86 -10.23
CA ARG A 69 -24.72 -18.89 -9.77
C ARG A 69 -24.76 -18.85 -8.25
N ASP A 70 -25.37 -17.85 -7.67
CA ASP A 70 -25.63 -17.80 -6.23
C ASP A 70 -26.54 -18.98 -5.80
N LEU A 71 -26.19 -19.60 -4.69
CA LEU A 71 -26.87 -20.77 -4.15
C LEU A 71 -27.45 -20.49 -2.76
N HIS A 72 -28.49 -21.24 -2.39
CA HIS A 72 -29.06 -21.19 -1.04
C HIS A 72 -28.15 -21.95 -0.07
N SER A 73 -27.64 -21.27 0.96
CA SER A 73 -26.67 -21.86 1.91
C SER A 73 -27.26 -23.00 2.77
N GLY A 74 -28.59 -22.96 3.06
CA GLY A 74 -29.27 -24.04 3.77
C GLY A 74 -29.37 -25.34 2.97
N THR A 75 -29.32 -25.27 1.64
CA THR A 75 -29.40 -26.44 0.76
C THR A 75 -28.01 -26.94 0.35
N PHE A 76 -27.08 -26.02 0.07
CA PHE A 76 -25.80 -26.33 -0.53
C PHE A 76 -24.61 -26.15 0.44
N GLY A 77 -24.82 -25.50 1.61
CA GLY A 77 -23.78 -25.29 2.61
C GLY A 77 -23.21 -26.60 3.12
N GLY A 78 -21.88 -26.66 3.22
CA GLY A 78 -21.15 -27.88 3.54
C GLY A 78 -20.83 -28.79 2.33
N GLY A 79 -21.56 -28.61 1.22
CA GLY A 79 -21.34 -29.39 -0.01
C GLY A 79 -20.56 -28.66 -1.10
N VAL A 80 -20.47 -27.32 -1.02
CA VAL A 80 -19.77 -26.50 -2.01
C VAL A 80 -18.88 -25.46 -1.34
N PRO A 81 -17.75 -25.07 -1.97
CA PRO A 81 -16.93 -23.99 -1.43
C PRO A 81 -17.66 -22.66 -1.51
N ASN A 82 -17.56 -21.84 -0.46
CA ASN A 82 -18.03 -20.47 -0.45
C ASN A 82 -16.88 -19.53 -0.86
N PRO A 83 -17.00 -18.79 -1.97
CA PRO A 83 -15.94 -17.89 -2.45
C PRO A 83 -15.47 -16.85 -1.41
N ILE A 84 -16.36 -16.33 -0.56
CA ILE A 84 -15.97 -15.41 0.52
C ILE A 84 -15.04 -16.12 1.52
N ASN A 85 -15.41 -17.33 1.95
CA ASN A 85 -14.60 -18.09 2.91
C ASN A 85 -13.23 -18.47 2.32
N VAL A 86 -13.18 -18.81 1.03
CA VAL A 86 -11.94 -19.09 0.32
C VAL A 86 -11.08 -17.82 0.23
N LEU A 87 -11.64 -16.72 -0.24
CA LEU A 87 -10.94 -15.44 -0.41
C LEU A 87 -10.38 -14.93 0.92
N THR A 88 -11.18 -14.92 1.99
CA THR A 88 -10.71 -14.48 3.32
C THR A 88 -9.57 -15.34 3.84
N LYS A 89 -9.63 -16.65 3.61
CA LYS A 89 -8.53 -17.57 3.96
C LYS A 89 -7.28 -17.28 3.14
N MET A 90 -7.40 -17.03 1.84
CA MET A 90 -6.27 -16.65 0.97
C MET A 90 -5.61 -15.36 1.49
N ILE A 91 -6.40 -14.31 1.73
CA ILE A 91 -5.88 -13.02 2.20
C ILE A 91 -5.20 -13.17 3.57
N SER A 92 -5.80 -13.91 4.50
CA SER A 92 -5.23 -14.13 5.84
C SER A 92 -3.87 -14.84 5.84
N GLN A 93 -3.55 -15.54 4.75
CA GLN A 93 -2.28 -16.24 4.59
C GLN A 93 -1.17 -15.39 3.98
N LEU A 94 -1.50 -14.20 3.42
CA LEU A 94 -0.52 -13.34 2.76
C LEU A 94 0.45 -12.66 3.73
N VAL A 95 0.07 -12.51 4.99
CA VAL A 95 0.91 -11.90 6.02
C VAL A 95 0.90 -12.82 7.25
N ASP A 96 2.05 -13.02 7.86
CA ASP A 96 2.16 -13.84 9.07
C ASP A 96 1.86 -13.05 10.35
N LYS A 97 1.89 -13.76 11.49
CA LYS A 97 1.65 -13.17 12.82
C LYS A 97 2.67 -12.10 13.23
N ASP A 98 3.83 -12.08 12.62
CA ASP A 98 4.92 -11.12 12.87
C ASP A 98 4.91 -9.97 11.86
N GLY A 99 3.86 -9.86 11.03
CA GLY A 99 3.66 -8.80 10.04
C GLY A 99 4.49 -8.93 8.76
N LYS A 100 5.09 -10.11 8.53
CA LYS A 100 5.91 -10.38 7.34
C LYS A 100 5.04 -10.92 6.21
N ILE A 101 5.21 -10.39 5.00
CA ILE A 101 4.54 -10.86 3.78
C ILE A 101 5.05 -12.26 3.44
N LYS A 102 4.13 -13.20 3.14
CA LYS A 102 4.44 -14.61 2.91
C LYS A 102 4.43 -15.02 1.44
N ILE A 103 4.46 -14.07 0.54
CA ILE A 103 4.57 -14.36 -0.90
C ILE A 103 6.00 -14.86 -1.16
N ALA A 104 6.13 -16.01 -1.82
CA ALA A 104 7.43 -16.58 -2.15
C ALA A 104 8.25 -15.63 -3.03
N GLY A 105 9.53 -15.46 -2.72
CA GLY A 105 10.43 -14.55 -3.45
C GLY A 105 10.26 -13.06 -3.10
N PHE A 106 9.24 -12.68 -2.35
CA PHE A 106 8.91 -11.26 -2.13
C PHE A 106 10.03 -10.44 -1.46
N TYR A 107 10.86 -11.09 -0.67
CA TYR A 107 11.96 -10.44 0.06
C TYR A 107 13.35 -10.76 -0.48
N ASP A 108 13.47 -11.53 -1.57
CA ASP A 108 14.77 -12.06 -2.00
C ASP A 108 15.78 -10.94 -2.30
N ASP A 109 15.31 -9.88 -2.94
CA ASP A 109 16.14 -8.72 -3.30
C ASP A 109 15.96 -7.51 -2.38
N VAL A 110 15.05 -7.57 -1.39
CA VAL A 110 14.78 -6.44 -0.49
C VAL A 110 16.00 -6.11 0.36
N LEU A 111 16.51 -4.90 0.20
CA LEU A 111 17.68 -4.41 0.94
C LEU A 111 17.40 -4.33 2.45
N LYS A 112 18.38 -4.77 3.22
CA LYS A 112 18.36 -4.59 4.68
C LYS A 112 18.72 -3.16 5.02
N LEU A 113 17.98 -2.56 5.96
CA LEU A 113 18.34 -1.26 6.50
C LEU A 113 19.74 -1.28 7.08
N THR A 114 20.55 -0.31 6.68
CA THR A 114 21.87 -0.09 7.24
C THR A 114 21.78 0.48 8.66
N LYS A 115 22.85 0.34 9.44
CA LYS A 115 22.95 0.94 10.77
C LYS A 115 22.72 2.46 10.71
N LYS A 116 23.27 3.13 9.70
CA LYS A 116 23.14 4.57 9.51
C LYS A 116 21.70 5.01 9.24
N GLU A 117 20.96 4.28 8.41
CA GLU A 117 19.54 4.56 8.15
C GLU A 117 18.70 4.42 9.43
N ARG A 118 18.93 3.35 10.21
CA ARG A 118 18.23 3.16 11.49
C ARG A 118 18.54 4.29 12.49
N GLU A 119 19.79 4.73 12.56
CA GLU A 119 20.19 5.86 13.40
C GLU A 119 19.50 7.16 12.94
N ASN A 120 19.41 7.40 11.63
CA ASN A 120 18.73 8.56 11.06
C ASN A 120 17.22 8.57 11.42
N PHE A 121 16.53 7.44 11.27
CA PHE A 121 15.11 7.34 11.67
C PHE A 121 14.93 7.57 13.17
N LYS A 122 15.82 7.02 14.01
CA LYS A 122 15.77 7.22 15.45
C LYS A 122 16.00 8.69 15.86
N ALA A 123 16.83 9.41 15.10
CA ALA A 123 17.13 10.83 15.36
C ALA A 123 15.91 11.75 15.17
N LEU A 124 14.89 11.32 14.43
CA LEU A 124 13.66 12.08 14.19
C LEU A 124 12.76 12.20 15.43
N LYS A 125 13.10 11.51 16.54
CA LYS A 125 12.36 11.58 17.81
C LYS A 125 10.86 11.35 17.65
N PHE A 126 10.48 10.39 16.80
CA PHE A 126 9.09 10.03 16.56
C PHE A 126 8.47 9.36 17.79
N SER A 127 7.31 9.85 18.22
CA SER A 127 6.55 9.27 19.33
C SER A 127 5.44 8.35 18.80
N GLU A 128 5.65 7.05 18.84
CA GLU A 128 4.62 6.06 18.47
C GLU A 128 3.33 6.22 19.29
N LYS A 129 3.45 6.60 20.57
CA LYS A 129 2.31 6.81 21.46
C LYS A 129 1.45 8.00 21.00
N GLU A 130 2.06 9.13 20.69
CA GLU A 130 1.34 10.32 20.22
C GLU A 130 0.75 10.10 18.83
N TRP A 131 1.51 9.48 17.95
CA TRP A 131 1.04 9.15 16.61
C TRP A 131 -0.15 8.18 16.66
N GLY A 132 -0.06 7.10 17.46
CA GLY A 132 -1.18 6.18 17.69
C GLY A 132 -2.41 6.88 18.25
N LYS A 133 -2.22 7.78 19.24
CA LYS A 133 -3.31 8.58 19.82
C LYS A 133 -3.99 9.46 18.76
N ALA A 134 -3.21 10.10 17.89
CA ALA A 134 -3.73 10.98 16.84
C ALA A 134 -4.64 10.24 15.83
N ILE A 135 -4.41 8.94 15.61
CA ILE A 135 -5.22 8.07 14.73
C ILE A 135 -6.16 7.13 15.48
N GLY A 136 -6.33 7.33 16.80
CA GLY A 136 -7.27 6.56 17.64
C GLY A 136 -6.81 5.13 17.98
N LEU A 137 -5.54 4.77 17.82
CA LEU A 137 -5.00 3.45 18.10
C LEU A 137 -4.19 3.42 19.40
N LYS A 138 -4.40 2.38 20.21
CA LYS A 138 -3.62 2.11 21.43
C LYS A 138 -2.35 1.29 21.13
N HIS A 139 -2.40 0.43 20.13
CA HIS A 139 -1.31 -0.45 19.73
C HIS A 139 -1.09 -0.36 18.23
N LEU A 140 0.16 -0.21 17.85
CA LEU A 140 0.59 -0.20 16.45
C LEU A 140 1.04 -1.60 16.05
N THR A 141 0.82 -1.95 14.79
CA THR A 141 1.17 -3.27 14.22
C THR A 141 2.17 -3.12 13.09
N GLY A 142 2.64 -4.22 12.56
CA GLY A 142 3.52 -4.31 11.39
C GLY A 142 4.69 -5.24 11.61
N GLU A 143 5.62 -5.27 10.66
CA GLU A 143 6.73 -6.22 10.64
C GLU A 143 7.58 -6.16 11.91
N LYS A 144 7.74 -7.31 12.58
CA LYS A 144 8.51 -7.44 13.81
C LYS A 144 9.99 -7.12 13.59
N GLY A 145 10.59 -6.44 14.56
CA GLY A 145 12.01 -6.06 14.50
C GLY A 145 12.27 -4.70 13.85
N TYR A 146 11.23 -4.00 13.45
CA TYR A 146 11.29 -2.66 12.87
C TYR A 146 10.43 -1.68 13.67
N THR A 147 10.88 -0.43 13.76
CA THR A 147 10.11 0.70 14.31
C THR A 147 9.00 1.11 13.35
N THR A 148 8.03 1.88 13.82
CA THR A 148 6.93 2.37 12.97
C THR A 148 7.44 3.15 11.77
N LEU A 149 8.41 4.06 11.94
CA LEU A 149 8.99 4.80 10.81
C LEU A 149 9.68 3.88 9.80
N GLU A 150 10.44 2.88 10.27
CA GLU A 150 11.07 1.91 9.39
C GLU A 150 10.03 1.13 8.59
N ARG A 151 8.92 0.72 9.22
CA ARG A 151 7.82 -0.01 8.57
C ARG A 151 7.14 0.81 7.47
N ILE A 152 6.82 2.06 7.75
CA ILE A 152 6.05 2.90 6.81
C ILE A 152 6.92 3.53 5.71
N TRP A 153 8.25 3.60 5.88
CA TRP A 153 9.14 4.26 4.91
C TRP A 153 10.11 3.32 4.21
N ALA A 154 10.57 2.28 4.89
CA ALA A 154 11.70 1.49 4.42
C ALA A 154 11.42 -0.03 4.37
N ARG A 155 10.21 -0.45 4.72
CA ARG A 155 9.80 -1.85 4.57
C ARG A 155 8.61 -1.99 3.62
N PRO A 156 8.52 -3.09 2.89
CA PRO A 156 7.34 -3.35 2.07
C PRO A 156 6.13 -3.61 2.97
N THR A 157 4.94 -3.26 2.47
CA THR A 157 3.68 -3.53 3.16
C THR A 157 2.67 -4.13 2.19
N LEU A 158 1.71 -4.89 2.72
CA LEU A 158 0.59 -5.45 1.97
C LEU A 158 -0.70 -5.15 2.72
N ASP A 159 -1.63 -4.50 2.04
CA ASP A 159 -2.91 -4.09 2.60
C ASP A 159 -4.06 -4.54 1.72
N CYS A 160 -5.11 -5.09 2.34
CA CYS A 160 -6.39 -5.32 1.68
C CYS A 160 -7.21 -4.03 1.74
N ASN A 161 -7.34 -3.35 0.61
CA ASN A 161 -8.01 -2.04 0.51
C ASN A 161 -9.52 -2.15 0.33
N GLY A 162 -10.01 -3.30 -0.10
CA GLY A 162 -11.43 -3.59 -0.27
C GLY A 162 -11.67 -5.08 -0.40
N ILE A 163 -12.81 -5.53 0.10
CA ILE A 163 -13.27 -6.91 -0.05
C ILE A 163 -14.79 -6.89 -0.19
N TRP A 164 -15.30 -7.63 -1.15
CA TRP A 164 -16.75 -7.70 -1.38
C TRP A 164 -17.17 -9.08 -1.93
N GLY A 165 -18.45 -9.37 -1.76
CA GLY A 165 -19.11 -10.58 -2.22
C GLY A 165 -20.32 -10.88 -1.37
N GLY A 166 -21.24 -11.72 -1.87
CA GLY A 166 -22.44 -12.10 -1.18
C GLY A 166 -23.44 -10.96 -1.03
N PHE A 167 -24.27 -11.04 0.03
CA PHE A 167 -25.36 -10.09 0.28
C PHE A 167 -24.88 -9.01 1.26
N THR A 168 -25.01 -7.76 0.85
CA THR A 168 -24.63 -6.57 1.62
C THR A 168 -25.80 -5.64 1.93
N GLY A 169 -27.03 -6.03 1.53
CA GLY A 169 -28.25 -5.26 1.81
C GLY A 169 -28.73 -5.39 3.25
N GLN A 170 -29.79 -4.65 3.59
CA GLN A 170 -30.41 -4.72 4.91
C GLN A 170 -31.06 -6.07 5.14
N GLY A 171 -30.95 -6.61 6.37
CA GLY A 171 -31.52 -7.90 6.76
C GLY A 171 -30.59 -9.09 6.49
N ALA A 172 -31.15 -10.29 6.49
CA ALA A 172 -30.42 -11.54 6.29
C ALA A 172 -30.78 -12.19 4.94
N LYS A 173 -29.79 -12.78 4.27
CA LYS A 173 -29.99 -13.62 3.09
C LYS A 173 -29.08 -14.84 3.18
N THR A 174 -29.69 -16.02 3.08
CA THR A 174 -29.00 -17.32 3.12
C THR A 174 -28.37 -17.63 1.75
N VAL A 175 -27.27 -16.95 1.41
CA VAL A 175 -26.61 -17.06 0.10
C VAL A 175 -25.17 -17.55 0.21
N ILE A 176 -24.79 -18.42 -0.71
CA ILE A 176 -23.40 -18.69 -1.09
C ILE A 176 -23.21 -17.99 -2.44
N PRO A 177 -22.41 -16.92 -2.52
CA PRO A 177 -22.24 -16.19 -3.78
C PRO A 177 -21.48 -17.01 -4.80
N SER A 178 -21.69 -16.68 -6.07
CA SER A 178 -20.92 -17.25 -7.18
C SER A 178 -19.48 -16.70 -7.25
N LYS A 179 -19.26 -15.48 -6.73
CA LYS A 179 -17.97 -14.80 -6.75
C LYS A 179 -17.71 -14.02 -5.48
N ALA A 180 -16.44 -13.80 -5.18
CA ALA A 180 -15.96 -12.84 -4.19
C ALA A 180 -14.67 -12.20 -4.67
N SER A 181 -14.46 -10.91 -4.38
CA SER A 181 -13.32 -10.15 -4.87
C SER A 181 -12.66 -9.34 -3.76
N ALA A 182 -11.37 -9.04 -3.93
CA ALA A 182 -10.62 -8.15 -3.06
C ALA A 182 -9.64 -7.29 -3.87
N LYS A 183 -9.43 -6.07 -3.40
CA LYS A 183 -8.38 -5.16 -3.87
C LYS A 183 -7.24 -5.18 -2.87
N ILE A 184 -6.04 -5.39 -3.36
CA ILE A 184 -4.83 -5.52 -2.55
C ILE A 184 -3.78 -4.56 -3.11
N SER A 185 -3.18 -3.77 -2.23
CA SER A 185 -2.03 -2.95 -2.58
C SER A 185 -0.79 -3.38 -1.81
N MET A 186 0.35 -3.32 -2.47
CA MET A 186 1.65 -3.56 -1.87
C MET A 186 2.52 -2.33 -2.06
N ARG A 187 3.02 -1.77 -0.97
CA ARG A 187 4.07 -0.76 -1.05
C ARG A 187 5.40 -1.49 -1.16
N LEU A 188 6.18 -1.13 -2.17
CA LEU A 188 7.45 -1.78 -2.51
C LEU A 188 8.61 -0.88 -2.12
N VAL A 189 9.72 -1.49 -1.72
CA VAL A 189 10.98 -0.81 -1.42
C VAL A 189 12.01 -1.18 -2.48
N PRO A 190 13.16 -0.45 -2.58
CA PRO A 190 14.18 -0.75 -3.58
C PRO A 190 14.61 -2.22 -3.56
N HIS A 191 14.66 -2.77 -4.77
CA HIS A 191 14.99 -4.15 -5.16
C HIS A 191 13.97 -5.22 -4.80
#